data_9e71018cd0a46775abf2e12f03c5393b
#
_entry.id   9e71018cd0a46775abf2e12f03c5393b
#
_cell.length_a   1.000
_cell.length_b   1.000
_cell.length_c   1.000
_cell.angle_alpha   90.00
_cell.angle_beta   90.00
_cell.angle_gamma   90.00
#
_symmetry.space_group_name_H-M   'P 1'
#
loop_
_entity.id
_entity.type
_entity.pdbx_description
1 polymer ?
#
loop_
_entity_poly.entity_id
_entity_poly.type
_entity_poly.pdbx_seq_one_letter_code
_entity_poly.pdbx_strand_id
1 'polypeptide(L)'
;SSTLMGKYGEEGDRLIFRLLNSGDKMKKADLQALEAGNLPKFASSLSEKALRYDLTVPFARFVAQHQNDITFPFKRYQIQPVWRADRPQHGRYQEFYQCDGDSIGSDSLLNEVEFIQIIDSVLTQLAIPSFTIKINNRKILSGIAEVCGEAHHLIAITVALDKMDKIGSAGVITELESKGLSQDAIDKISPLFSLKGTPEEQLRLMENYLSNSVVG
;
A
#
# COMPACT_ATOMS: atom_id res chain seq x y z
N SER A 1 -15.39 4.45 -15.13
CA SER A 1 -15.32 4.23 -13.66
C SER A 1 -15.21 2.75 -13.30
N SER A 2 -15.88 1.83 -13.98
CA SER A 2 -15.85 0.38 -13.70
C SER A 2 -14.45 -0.24 -13.68
N THR A 3 -13.48 0.34 -14.40
CA THR A 3 -12.09 -0.13 -14.42
C THR A 3 -11.35 0.16 -13.12
N LEU A 4 -11.66 1.26 -12.46
CA LEU A 4 -10.97 1.73 -11.27
C LEU A 4 -11.69 1.31 -9.98
N MET A 5 -13.02 1.28 -9.98
CA MET A 5 -13.83 0.98 -8.80
C MET A 5 -13.70 -0.49 -8.36
N GLY A 6 -13.66 -0.72 -7.06
CA GLY A 6 -13.51 -2.04 -6.46
C GLY A 6 -12.10 -2.63 -6.54
N LYS A 7 -11.09 -1.82 -6.90
CA LYS A 7 -9.68 -2.26 -7.01
C LYS A 7 -8.79 -1.79 -5.86
N TYR A 8 -9.22 -0.77 -5.13
CA TYR A 8 -8.44 -0.13 -4.07
C TYR A 8 -9.01 -0.37 -2.67
N GLY A 9 -10.00 -1.27 -2.54
CA GLY A 9 -10.76 -1.45 -1.30
C GLY A 9 -11.73 -0.30 -1.03
N GLU A 10 -12.52 -0.41 0.04
CA GLU A 10 -13.55 0.60 0.35
C GLU A 10 -12.94 1.99 0.61
N GLU A 11 -11.81 2.04 1.31
CA GLU A 11 -11.15 3.29 1.64
C GLU A 11 -10.58 3.97 0.40
N GLY A 12 -9.89 3.25 -0.47
CA GLY A 12 -9.35 3.79 -1.71
C GLY A 12 -10.43 4.21 -2.70
N ASP A 13 -11.51 3.43 -2.80
CA ASP A 13 -12.62 3.76 -3.70
C ASP A 13 -13.33 5.08 -3.34
N ARG A 14 -13.33 5.47 -2.06
CA ARG A 14 -13.85 6.77 -1.59
C ARG A 14 -12.99 7.94 -2.05
N LEU A 15 -11.72 7.70 -2.33
CA LEU A 15 -10.76 8.72 -2.74
C LEU A 15 -10.69 8.93 -4.26
N ILE A 16 -11.48 8.21 -5.04
CA ILE A 16 -11.52 8.36 -6.50
C ILE A 16 -12.39 9.56 -6.88
N PHE A 17 -11.79 10.56 -7.52
CA PHE A 17 -12.54 11.64 -8.14
C PHE A 17 -13.35 11.14 -9.33
N ARG A 18 -14.66 11.31 -9.26
CA ARG A 18 -15.58 10.99 -10.35
C ARG A 18 -15.85 12.25 -11.19
N LEU A 19 -15.94 12.06 -12.50
CA LEU A 19 -16.31 13.12 -13.43
C LEU A 19 -17.81 13.06 -13.69
N LEU A 20 -18.49 14.16 -13.40
CA LEU A 20 -19.90 14.29 -13.69
C LEU A 20 -20.14 14.17 -15.20
N ASN A 21 -21.14 13.40 -15.60
CA ASN A 21 -21.55 13.32 -16.98
C ASN A 21 -22.07 14.67 -17.47
N SER A 22 -21.93 14.95 -18.78
CA SER A 22 -22.39 16.19 -19.40
C SER A 22 -23.49 15.93 -20.43
N GLY A 23 -24.33 16.93 -20.68
CA GLY A 23 -25.36 16.89 -21.71
C GLY A 23 -26.38 15.77 -21.49
N ASP A 24 -26.76 15.11 -22.56
CA ASP A 24 -27.81 14.06 -22.54
C ASP A 24 -27.48 12.85 -21.65
N LYS A 25 -26.22 12.64 -21.32
CA LYS A 25 -25.84 11.58 -20.39
C LYS A 25 -26.35 11.80 -18.96
N MET A 26 -26.64 13.05 -18.59
CA MET A 26 -27.29 13.39 -17.32
C MET A 26 -28.70 12.81 -17.19
N LYS A 27 -29.37 12.60 -18.31
CA LYS A 27 -30.72 11.99 -18.33
C LYS A 27 -30.75 10.52 -17.84
N LYS A 28 -29.57 9.89 -17.75
CA LYS A 28 -29.39 8.52 -17.22
C LYS A 28 -29.28 8.46 -15.69
N ALA A 29 -29.46 9.59 -15.00
CA ALA A 29 -29.41 9.66 -13.53
C ALA A 29 -30.44 8.72 -12.90
N ASP A 30 -30.06 7.87 -11.99
CA ASP A 30 -30.93 6.94 -11.26
C ASP A 30 -31.62 7.68 -10.10
N LEU A 31 -32.68 8.41 -10.40
CA LEU A 31 -33.42 9.18 -9.39
C LEU A 31 -34.08 8.26 -8.34
N GLN A 32 -34.45 7.02 -8.72
CA GLN A 32 -34.98 6.06 -7.76
C GLN A 32 -33.94 5.65 -6.72
N ALA A 33 -32.69 5.52 -7.14
CA ALA A 33 -31.60 5.27 -6.18
C ALA A 33 -31.40 6.43 -5.21
N LEU A 34 -31.58 7.69 -5.68
CA LEU A 34 -31.53 8.87 -4.82
C LEU A 34 -32.67 8.88 -3.80
N GLU A 35 -33.89 8.66 -4.24
CA GLU A 35 -35.10 8.60 -3.40
C GLU A 35 -35.00 7.47 -2.36
N ALA A 36 -34.39 6.34 -2.73
CA ALA A 36 -34.14 5.22 -1.83
C ALA A 36 -32.92 5.44 -0.90
N GLY A 37 -32.25 6.59 -0.95
CA GLY A 37 -31.06 6.87 -0.16
C GLY A 37 -29.80 6.09 -0.58
N ASN A 38 -29.82 5.40 -1.73
CA ASN A 38 -28.64 4.66 -2.23
C ASN A 38 -27.71 5.60 -2.99
N LEU A 39 -26.96 6.43 -2.22
CA LEU A 39 -26.04 7.43 -2.78
C LEU A 39 -24.91 6.83 -3.66
N PRO A 40 -24.30 5.67 -3.34
CA PRO A 40 -23.30 5.08 -4.20
C PRO A 40 -23.83 4.71 -5.58
N LYS A 41 -25.02 4.15 -5.67
CA LYS A 41 -25.67 3.79 -6.93
C LYS A 41 -26.04 5.04 -7.73
N PHE A 42 -26.63 6.04 -7.07
CA PHE A 42 -26.95 7.32 -7.68
C PHE A 42 -25.68 8.00 -8.24
N ALA A 43 -24.62 8.14 -7.46
CA ALA A 43 -23.35 8.71 -7.90
C ALA A 43 -22.75 7.95 -9.09
N SER A 44 -22.88 6.63 -9.13
CA SER A 44 -22.42 5.81 -10.25
C SER A 44 -23.21 6.08 -11.53
N SER A 45 -24.50 6.37 -11.44
CA SER A 45 -25.33 6.69 -12.60
C SER A 45 -25.00 8.05 -13.23
N LEU A 46 -24.45 8.96 -12.43
CA LEU A 46 -24.04 10.30 -12.86
C LEU A 46 -22.63 10.36 -13.45
N SER A 47 -21.83 9.30 -13.32
CA SER A 47 -20.41 9.32 -13.61
C SER A 47 -19.93 8.08 -14.35
N GLU A 48 -19.72 8.20 -15.64
CA GLU A 48 -19.12 7.15 -16.47
C GLU A 48 -17.58 7.16 -16.40
N LYS A 49 -16.98 8.27 -16.01
CA LYS A 49 -15.53 8.49 -15.99
C LYS A 49 -15.04 8.88 -14.60
N ALA A 50 -13.80 8.60 -14.34
CA ALA A 50 -13.11 9.00 -13.12
C ALA A 50 -11.69 9.47 -13.45
N LEU A 51 -11.13 10.31 -12.60
CA LEU A 51 -9.72 10.65 -12.68
C LEU A 51 -8.90 9.44 -12.20
N ARG A 52 -7.72 9.33 -12.74
CA ARG A 52 -6.77 8.26 -12.46
C ARG A 52 -6.23 8.41 -11.02
N TYR A 53 -6.45 7.38 -10.20
CA TYR A 53 -6.04 7.36 -8.80
C TYR A 53 -4.57 7.00 -8.61
N ASP A 54 -4.05 6.10 -9.46
CA ASP A 54 -2.67 5.66 -9.53
C ASP A 54 -2.28 5.28 -10.97
N LEU A 55 -1.06 4.79 -11.14
CA LEU A 55 -0.55 4.29 -12.42
C LEU A 55 -0.51 2.76 -12.47
N THR A 56 -0.60 2.07 -11.34
CA THR A 56 -0.48 0.61 -11.23
C THR A 56 -1.69 -0.13 -11.81
N VAL A 57 -2.92 0.25 -11.44
CA VAL A 57 -4.12 -0.43 -11.98
C VAL A 57 -4.29 -0.22 -13.49
N PRO A 58 -4.08 1.00 -14.05
CA PRO A 58 -4.05 1.17 -15.50
C PRO A 58 -2.97 0.33 -16.19
N PHE A 59 -1.80 0.21 -15.59
CA PHE A 59 -0.71 -0.62 -16.10
C PHE A 59 -1.06 -2.11 -16.08
N ALA A 60 -1.55 -2.63 -14.96
CA ALA A 60 -1.98 -4.02 -14.87
C ALA A 60 -3.04 -4.37 -15.93
N ARG A 61 -3.98 -3.44 -16.18
CA ARG A 61 -4.96 -3.60 -17.26
C ARG A 61 -4.30 -3.62 -18.64
N PHE A 62 -3.37 -2.72 -18.91
CA PHE A 62 -2.62 -2.68 -20.16
C PHE A 62 -1.92 -4.02 -20.41
N VAL A 63 -1.19 -4.54 -19.42
CA VAL A 63 -0.51 -5.84 -19.52
C VAL A 63 -1.49 -6.97 -19.79
N ALA A 64 -2.63 -7.01 -19.06
CA ALA A 64 -3.65 -8.04 -19.26
C ALA A 64 -4.27 -8.01 -20.67
N GLN A 65 -4.39 -6.82 -21.28
CA GLN A 65 -4.93 -6.65 -22.64
C GLN A 65 -3.92 -6.96 -23.74
N HIS A 66 -2.63 -6.80 -23.46
CA HIS A 66 -1.53 -6.94 -24.44
C HIS A 66 -0.54 -8.05 -24.07
N GLN A 67 -0.93 -8.99 -23.21
CA GLN A 67 -0.01 -10.03 -22.71
C GLN A 67 0.62 -10.88 -23.82
N ASN A 68 -0.06 -11.01 -24.96
CA ASN A 68 0.46 -11.76 -26.12
C ASN A 68 1.42 -10.95 -27.00
N ASP A 69 1.44 -9.63 -26.82
CA ASP A 69 2.29 -8.70 -27.59
C ASP A 69 3.52 -8.25 -26.77
N ILE A 70 3.56 -8.61 -25.49
CA ILE A 70 4.61 -8.18 -24.54
C ILE A 70 5.58 -9.33 -24.31
N THR A 71 6.88 -9.03 -24.38
CA THR A 71 7.94 -9.95 -23.97
C THR A 71 8.20 -9.80 -22.48
N PHE A 72 8.14 -10.90 -21.73
CA PHE A 72 8.44 -10.93 -20.31
C PHE A 72 9.89 -11.35 -20.01
N PRO A 73 10.52 -10.88 -18.90
CA PRO A 73 10.00 -9.88 -17.98
C PRO A 73 9.86 -8.50 -18.63
N PHE A 74 8.74 -7.84 -18.39
CA PHE A 74 8.45 -6.51 -18.92
C PHE A 74 8.70 -5.45 -17.85
N LYS A 75 9.56 -4.48 -18.16
CA LYS A 75 9.91 -3.37 -17.29
C LYS A 75 9.49 -2.06 -17.92
N ARG A 76 8.91 -1.18 -17.13
CA ARG A 76 8.53 0.16 -17.59
C ARG A 76 8.72 1.19 -16.50
N TYR A 77 8.79 2.44 -16.87
CA TYR A 77 8.54 3.56 -15.96
C TYR A 77 7.44 4.47 -16.53
N GLN A 78 6.78 5.19 -15.65
CA GLN A 78 5.75 6.15 -16.01
C GLN A 78 5.76 7.32 -15.04
N ILE A 79 5.76 8.55 -15.58
CA ILE A 79 5.74 9.79 -14.78
C ILE A 79 4.52 10.59 -15.24
N GLN A 80 3.48 10.64 -14.41
CA GLN A 80 2.23 11.31 -14.76
C GLN A 80 1.50 11.80 -13.51
N PRO A 81 0.59 12.80 -13.68
CA PRO A 81 -0.27 13.23 -12.58
C PRO A 81 -1.32 12.16 -12.25
N VAL A 82 -1.65 12.09 -10.97
CA VAL A 82 -2.75 11.29 -10.41
C VAL A 82 -3.58 12.15 -9.47
N TRP A 83 -4.80 11.73 -9.19
CA TRP A 83 -5.75 12.51 -8.42
C TRP A 83 -6.38 11.66 -7.32
N ARG A 84 -6.31 12.17 -6.09
CA ARG A 84 -6.90 11.53 -4.91
C ARG A 84 -7.72 12.55 -4.13
N ALA A 85 -8.95 12.19 -3.77
CA ALA A 85 -9.84 13.03 -2.98
C ALA A 85 -9.48 13.02 -1.48
N ASP A 86 -8.19 13.00 -1.19
CA ASP A 86 -7.66 13.13 0.16
C ASP A 86 -8.02 14.49 0.76
N ARG A 87 -8.16 14.55 2.10
CA ARG A 87 -8.24 15.83 2.79
C ARG A 87 -6.91 16.56 2.64
N PRO A 88 -6.90 17.76 2.03
CA PRO A 88 -5.66 18.52 1.85
C PRO A 88 -4.99 18.82 3.20
N GLN A 89 -3.69 18.59 3.26
CA GLN A 89 -2.84 18.94 4.40
C GLN A 89 -1.39 19.11 3.93
N HIS A 90 -0.51 19.58 4.81
CA HIS A 90 0.90 19.72 4.47
C HIS A 90 1.50 18.40 3.96
N GLY A 91 2.11 18.45 2.76
CA GLY A 91 2.70 17.28 2.11
C GLY A 91 1.70 16.29 1.48
N ARG A 92 0.37 16.59 1.49
CA ARG A 92 -0.64 15.74 0.86
C ARG A 92 -1.56 16.60 -0.02
N TYR A 93 -1.42 16.40 -1.33
CA TYR A 93 -2.15 17.13 -2.37
C TYR A 93 -3.20 16.25 -3.02
N GLN A 94 -4.22 16.85 -3.60
CA GLN A 94 -5.26 16.14 -4.36
C GLN A 94 -4.82 15.84 -5.80
N GLU A 95 -3.89 16.61 -6.33
CA GLU A 95 -3.20 16.36 -7.60
C GLU A 95 -1.69 16.34 -7.35
N PHE A 96 -1.03 15.30 -7.81
CA PHE A 96 0.42 15.16 -7.70
C PHE A 96 0.96 14.21 -8.76
N TYR A 97 2.26 14.28 -9.01
CA TYR A 97 2.93 13.35 -9.93
C TYR A 97 3.36 12.09 -9.21
N GLN A 98 3.08 10.94 -9.81
CA GLN A 98 3.72 9.68 -9.48
C GLN A 98 4.82 9.38 -10.48
N CYS A 99 5.94 8.87 -9.96
CA CYS A 99 7.07 8.35 -10.73
C CYS A 99 7.13 6.85 -10.43
N ASP A 100 6.46 6.06 -11.24
CA ASP A 100 6.32 4.62 -11.01
C ASP A 100 7.33 3.85 -11.89
N GLY A 101 8.04 2.89 -11.27
CA GLY A 101 8.80 1.86 -11.95
C GLY A 101 8.16 0.50 -11.69
N ASP A 102 7.91 -0.27 -12.73
CA ASP A 102 7.26 -1.57 -12.62
C ASP A 102 8.07 -2.64 -13.35
N SER A 103 8.09 -3.84 -12.77
CA SER A 103 8.59 -5.07 -13.40
C SER A 103 7.52 -6.15 -13.27
N ILE A 104 7.19 -6.84 -14.33
CA ILE A 104 6.19 -7.89 -14.34
C ILE A 104 6.66 -9.10 -15.15
N GLY A 105 6.24 -10.30 -14.72
CA GLY A 105 6.58 -11.57 -15.39
C GLY A 105 7.89 -12.20 -14.93
N SER A 106 8.36 -11.83 -13.73
CA SER A 106 9.47 -12.49 -13.04
C SER A 106 9.24 -12.46 -11.54
N ASP A 107 9.50 -13.56 -10.87
CA ASP A 107 9.48 -13.73 -9.41
C ASP A 107 10.88 -13.72 -8.78
N SER A 108 11.89 -13.35 -9.57
CA SER A 108 13.27 -13.22 -9.11
C SER A 108 13.41 -12.02 -8.15
N LEU A 109 13.99 -12.26 -6.96
CA LEU A 109 14.31 -11.22 -5.98
C LEU A 109 15.37 -10.21 -6.48
N LEU A 110 15.97 -10.45 -7.63
CA LEU A 110 16.84 -9.45 -8.27
C LEU A 110 16.06 -8.22 -8.73
N ASN A 111 14.73 -8.32 -8.91
CA ASN A 111 13.88 -7.16 -9.20
C ASN A 111 13.88 -6.18 -8.03
N GLU A 112 13.78 -6.67 -6.80
CA GLU A 112 13.83 -5.83 -5.59
C GLU A 112 15.19 -5.15 -5.44
N VAL A 113 16.29 -5.87 -5.71
CA VAL A 113 17.65 -5.29 -5.71
C VAL A 113 17.75 -4.18 -6.75
N GLU A 114 17.24 -4.39 -7.95
CA GLU A 114 17.24 -3.38 -9.02
C GLU A 114 16.44 -2.13 -8.63
N PHE A 115 15.27 -2.28 -8.00
CA PHE A 115 14.49 -1.14 -7.51
C PHE A 115 15.22 -0.36 -6.43
N ILE A 116 15.93 -1.02 -5.51
CA ILE A 116 16.76 -0.35 -4.50
C ILE A 116 17.85 0.46 -5.18
N GLN A 117 18.54 -0.11 -6.20
CA GLN A 117 19.57 0.59 -6.95
C GLN A 117 19.02 1.79 -7.73
N ILE A 118 17.82 1.67 -8.31
CA ILE A 118 17.14 2.78 -8.99
C ILE A 118 16.84 3.90 -7.99
N ILE A 119 16.28 3.58 -6.82
CA ILE A 119 15.97 4.59 -5.77
C ILE A 119 17.25 5.28 -5.33
N ASP A 120 18.31 4.55 -5.03
CA ASP A 120 19.61 5.09 -4.64
C ASP A 120 20.17 6.02 -5.71
N SER A 121 20.18 5.58 -6.96
CA SER A 121 20.66 6.36 -8.10
C SER A 121 19.87 7.66 -8.29
N VAL A 122 18.53 7.59 -8.21
CA VAL A 122 17.66 8.75 -8.40
C VAL A 122 17.86 9.78 -7.26
N LEU A 123 17.85 9.33 -6.01
CA LEU A 123 18.03 10.24 -4.88
C LEU A 123 19.41 10.87 -4.85
N THR A 124 20.45 10.11 -5.24
CA THR A 124 21.81 10.62 -5.40
C THR A 124 21.90 11.68 -6.50
N GLN A 125 21.31 11.42 -7.66
CA GLN A 125 21.29 12.39 -8.77
C GLN A 125 20.51 13.66 -8.44
N LEU A 126 19.47 13.54 -7.60
CA LEU A 126 18.72 14.69 -7.07
C LEU A 126 19.46 15.44 -5.97
N ALA A 127 20.69 15.01 -5.64
CA ALA A 127 21.52 15.59 -4.60
C ALA A 127 20.83 15.65 -3.21
N ILE A 128 20.01 14.65 -2.89
CA ILE A 128 19.44 14.51 -1.55
C ILE A 128 20.57 14.14 -0.58
N PRO A 129 20.89 14.99 0.41
CA PRO A 129 22.13 14.89 1.16
C PRO A 129 22.19 13.69 2.13
N SER A 130 21.03 13.17 2.49
CA SER A 130 20.91 12.03 3.42
C SER A 130 19.57 11.35 3.22
N PHE A 131 19.59 10.06 2.98
CA PHE A 131 18.36 9.24 2.91
C PHE A 131 18.65 7.83 3.42
N THR A 132 17.58 7.17 3.87
CA THR A 132 17.62 5.78 4.32
C THR A 132 16.56 5.00 3.58
N ILE A 133 16.95 3.90 2.94
CA ILE A 133 16.02 2.96 2.32
C ILE A 133 15.66 1.90 3.37
N LYS A 134 14.41 1.92 3.85
CA LYS A 134 13.90 0.90 4.78
C LYS A 134 13.29 -0.24 3.97
N ILE A 135 13.76 -1.46 4.22
CA ILE A 135 13.30 -2.67 3.53
C ILE A 135 12.60 -3.58 4.54
N ASN A 136 11.53 -4.23 4.13
CA ASN A 136 10.87 -5.24 4.92
C ASN A 136 10.32 -6.35 4.00
N ASN A 137 10.04 -7.51 4.59
CA ASN A 137 9.37 -8.61 3.91
C ASN A 137 8.09 -8.99 4.68
N ARG A 138 6.99 -9.16 3.95
CA ARG A 138 5.70 -9.51 4.54
C ARG A 138 5.71 -10.86 5.26
N LYS A 139 6.58 -11.79 4.83
CA LYS A 139 6.77 -13.08 5.50
C LYS A 139 7.32 -12.89 6.92
N ILE A 140 8.26 -11.96 7.12
CA ILE A 140 8.78 -11.62 8.45
C ILE A 140 7.64 -11.16 9.37
N LEU A 141 6.77 -10.27 8.89
CA LEU A 141 5.61 -9.80 9.67
C LEU A 141 4.64 -10.95 9.99
N SER A 142 4.41 -11.84 9.03
CA SER A 142 3.59 -13.03 9.24
C SER A 142 4.21 -13.98 10.25
N GLY A 143 5.53 -14.17 10.20
CA GLY A 143 6.29 -14.96 11.15
C GLY A 143 6.23 -14.39 12.56
N ILE A 144 6.31 -13.08 12.72
CA ILE A 144 6.13 -12.41 14.02
C ILE A 144 4.75 -12.75 14.59
N ALA A 145 3.69 -12.60 13.81
CA ALA A 145 2.34 -12.92 14.24
C ALA A 145 2.18 -14.42 14.60
N GLU A 146 2.84 -15.31 13.85
CA GLU A 146 2.87 -16.75 14.11
C GLU A 146 3.57 -17.09 15.44
N VAL A 147 4.78 -16.55 15.68
CA VAL A 147 5.54 -16.75 16.92
C VAL A 147 4.78 -16.25 18.15
N CYS A 148 4.00 -15.18 17.98
CA CYS A 148 3.15 -14.66 19.05
C CYS A 148 1.86 -15.47 19.26
N GLY A 149 1.54 -16.41 18.37
CA GLY A 149 0.28 -17.12 18.41
C GLY A 149 -0.94 -16.33 17.94
N GLU A 150 -0.71 -15.19 17.28
CA GLU A 150 -1.72 -14.20 16.92
C GLU A 150 -1.81 -13.98 15.39
N ALA A 151 -1.69 -15.08 14.62
CA ALA A 151 -1.69 -14.99 13.14
C ALA A 151 -2.91 -14.27 12.57
N HIS A 152 -4.08 -14.34 13.24
CA HIS A 152 -5.30 -13.64 12.85
C HIS A 152 -5.24 -12.12 13.12
N HIS A 153 -4.33 -11.66 13.96
CA HIS A 153 -4.10 -10.25 14.25
C HIS A 153 -2.95 -9.62 13.43
N LEU A 154 -2.47 -10.28 12.37
CA LEU A 154 -1.36 -9.80 11.53
C LEU A 154 -1.50 -8.32 11.12
N ILE A 155 -2.69 -7.92 10.67
CA ILE A 155 -2.94 -6.53 10.24
C ILE A 155 -2.83 -5.57 11.42
N ALA A 156 -3.38 -5.93 12.58
CA ALA A 156 -3.33 -5.10 13.78
C ALA A 156 -1.88 -4.92 14.26
N ILE A 157 -1.10 -6.00 14.28
CA ILE A 157 0.32 -5.99 14.64
C ILE A 157 1.12 -5.11 13.68
N THR A 158 0.93 -5.29 12.37
CA THR A 158 1.63 -4.52 11.35
C THR A 158 1.34 -3.02 11.45
N VAL A 159 0.06 -2.65 11.60
CA VAL A 159 -0.36 -1.24 11.72
C VAL A 159 0.16 -0.60 13.00
N ALA A 160 0.20 -1.34 14.11
CA ALA A 160 0.73 -0.83 15.37
C ALA A 160 2.27 -0.62 15.29
N LEU A 161 3.00 -1.59 14.72
CA LEU A 161 4.45 -1.49 14.54
C LEU A 161 4.84 -0.33 13.60
N ASP A 162 4.05 -0.07 12.55
CA ASP A 162 4.28 1.05 11.61
C ASP A 162 4.18 2.43 12.29
N LYS A 163 3.46 2.50 13.41
CA LYS A 163 3.32 3.73 14.20
C LYS A 163 4.44 3.93 15.22
N MET A 164 5.36 2.97 15.38
CA MET A 164 6.41 3.01 16.40
C MET A 164 7.16 4.35 16.46
N ASP A 165 7.55 4.88 15.30
CA ASP A 165 8.28 6.15 15.20
C ASP A 165 7.44 7.36 15.68
N LYS A 166 6.10 7.24 15.72
CA LYS A 166 5.17 8.32 16.07
C LYS A 166 4.69 8.27 17.52
N ILE A 167 4.38 7.07 18.00
CA ILE A 167 3.72 6.89 19.31
C ILE A 167 4.62 6.19 20.34
N GLY A 168 5.80 5.73 19.94
CA GLY A 168 6.75 5.01 20.78
C GLY A 168 6.25 3.64 21.24
N SER A 169 7.10 2.90 21.96
CA SER A 169 6.79 1.54 22.42
C SER A 169 5.58 1.47 23.33
N ALA A 170 5.43 2.40 24.26
CA ALA A 170 4.27 2.43 25.16
C ALA A 170 2.94 2.63 24.41
N GLY A 171 2.93 3.53 23.41
CA GLY A 171 1.76 3.75 22.57
C GLY A 171 1.42 2.53 21.71
N VAL A 172 2.43 1.82 21.19
CA VAL A 172 2.24 0.58 20.44
C VAL A 172 1.64 -0.51 21.31
N ILE A 173 2.13 -0.69 22.55
CA ILE A 173 1.57 -1.66 23.51
C ILE A 173 0.08 -1.36 23.72
N THR A 174 -0.26 -0.10 24.08
CA THR A 174 -1.66 0.30 24.30
C THR A 174 -2.54 0.05 23.08
N GLU A 175 -2.02 0.28 21.87
CA GLU A 175 -2.78 0.00 20.65
C GLU A 175 -2.99 -1.50 20.43
N LEU A 176 -1.98 -2.33 20.67
CA LEU A 176 -2.08 -3.80 20.57
C LEU A 176 -3.09 -4.35 21.59
N GLU A 177 -3.06 -3.88 22.85
CA GLU A 177 -4.06 -4.20 23.88
C GLU A 177 -5.47 -3.84 23.42
N SER A 178 -5.66 -2.63 22.88
CA SER A 178 -6.95 -2.16 22.38
C SER A 178 -7.50 -3.00 21.21
N LYS A 179 -6.63 -3.68 20.50
CA LYS A 179 -6.97 -4.60 19.40
C LYS A 179 -7.21 -6.03 19.86
N GLY A 180 -7.09 -6.29 21.16
CA GLY A 180 -7.41 -7.58 21.76
C GLY A 180 -6.26 -8.59 21.76
N LEU A 181 -5.01 -8.17 21.54
CA LEU A 181 -3.86 -9.06 21.70
C LEU A 181 -3.67 -9.43 23.17
N SER A 182 -3.27 -10.69 23.39
CA SER A 182 -2.95 -11.19 24.74
C SER A 182 -1.64 -10.57 25.26
N GLN A 183 -1.52 -10.51 26.59
CA GLN A 183 -0.29 -10.01 27.23
C GLN A 183 0.93 -10.86 26.83
N ASP A 184 0.76 -12.19 26.74
CA ASP A 184 1.82 -13.11 26.27
C ASP A 184 2.31 -12.76 24.86
N ALA A 185 1.39 -12.41 23.95
CA ALA A 185 1.75 -11.98 22.60
C ALA A 185 2.49 -10.64 22.61
N ILE A 186 2.06 -9.71 23.42
CA ILE A 186 2.72 -8.39 23.58
C ILE A 186 4.12 -8.55 24.15
N ASP A 187 4.30 -9.39 25.14
CA ASP A 187 5.60 -9.69 25.74
C ASP A 187 6.57 -10.31 24.72
N LYS A 188 6.06 -11.16 23.82
CA LYS A 188 6.85 -11.73 22.73
C LYS A 188 7.23 -10.69 21.65
N ILE A 189 6.37 -9.74 21.36
CA ILE A 189 6.63 -8.67 20.37
C ILE A 189 7.58 -7.61 20.94
N SER A 190 7.49 -7.30 22.22
CA SER A 190 8.18 -6.19 22.86
C SER A 190 9.70 -6.14 22.63
N PRO A 191 10.45 -7.26 22.56
CA PRO A 191 11.87 -7.24 22.23
C PRO A 191 12.19 -6.59 20.87
N LEU A 192 11.24 -6.66 19.91
CA LEU A 192 11.41 -6.09 18.58
C LEU A 192 11.38 -4.55 18.58
N PHE A 193 10.78 -3.93 19.59
CA PHE A 193 10.70 -2.46 19.70
C PHE A 193 12.05 -1.79 19.95
N SER A 194 13.01 -2.53 20.48
CA SER A 194 14.35 -2.07 20.78
C SER A 194 15.41 -2.60 19.79
N LEU A 195 14.98 -3.17 18.67
CA LEU A 195 15.89 -3.75 17.69
C LEU A 195 16.79 -2.64 17.11
N LYS A 196 18.07 -2.68 17.41
CA LYS A 196 19.09 -1.72 16.99
C LYS A 196 20.34 -2.46 16.54
N GLY A 197 21.20 -1.78 15.80
CA GLY A 197 22.45 -2.33 15.31
C GLY A 197 22.58 -2.22 13.80
N THR A 198 23.62 -2.82 13.26
CA THR A 198 23.82 -2.91 11.81
C THR A 198 22.71 -3.77 11.16
N PRO A 199 22.46 -3.65 9.86
CA PRO A 199 21.50 -4.52 9.16
C PRO A 199 21.77 -6.01 9.39
N GLU A 200 23.04 -6.42 9.42
CA GLU A 200 23.44 -7.81 9.64
C GLU A 200 23.10 -8.30 11.05
N GLU A 201 23.31 -7.43 12.06
CA GLU A 201 22.94 -7.74 13.46
C GLU A 201 21.43 -7.86 13.60
N GLN A 202 20.68 -6.94 13.01
CA GLN A 202 19.21 -6.99 13.03
C GLN A 202 18.67 -8.25 12.33
N LEU A 203 19.24 -8.64 11.20
CA LEU A 203 18.86 -9.87 10.49
C LEU A 203 19.12 -11.12 11.34
N ARG A 204 20.27 -11.21 12.01
CA ARG A 204 20.58 -12.34 12.92
C ARG A 204 19.61 -12.41 14.10
N LEU A 205 19.25 -11.27 14.68
CA LEU A 205 18.28 -11.23 15.77
C LEU A 205 16.89 -11.69 15.27
N MET A 206 16.49 -11.26 14.08
CA MET A 206 15.23 -11.69 13.46
C MET A 206 15.25 -13.19 13.12
N GLU A 207 16.33 -13.72 12.58
CA GLU A 207 16.48 -15.14 12.29
C GLU A 207 16.31 -15.99 13.57
N ASN A 208 16.94 -15.58 14.67
CA ASN A 208 16.77 -16.25 15.97
C ASN A 208 15.33 -16.13 16.49
N TYR A 209 14.74 -14.94 16.39
CA TYR A 209 13.37 -14.71 16.83
C TYR A 209 12.34 -15.55 16.05
N LEU A 210 12.55 -15.70 14.76
CA LEU A 210 11.67 -16.43 13.85
C LEU A 210 12.01 -17.93 13.72
N SER A 211 12.98 -18.43 14.49
CA SER A 211 13.45 -19.83 14.37
C SER A 211 12.36 -20.89 14.51
N ASN A 212 11.25 -20.58 15.17
CA ASN A 212 10.08 -21.45 15.32
C ASN A 212 8.93 -21.12 14.36
N SER A 213 9.11 -20.15 13.47
CA SER A 213 8.12 -19.81 12.45
C SER A 213 8.34 -20.65 11.19
N VAL A 214 7.24 -21.11 10.58
CA VAL A 214 7.29 -21.81 9.29
C VAL A 214 7.30 -20.83 8.12
N VAL A 215 6.77 -19.63 8.33
CA VAL A 215 6.55 -18.61 7.29
C VAL A 215 7.65 -17.55 7.29
N GLY A 216 8.12 -17.18 8.48
CA GLY A 216 9.08 -16.10 8.72
C GLY A 216 10.53 -16.43 8.46
#